data_b790773b707cbc6052e5885b90ac591b
#
_entry.id   b790773b707cbc6052e5885b90ac591b
#
_cell.length_a   1.000
_cell.length_b   1.000
_cell.length_c   1.000
_cell.angle_alpha   90.00
_cell.angle_beta   90.00
_cell.angle_gamma   90.00
#
_symmetry.space_group_name_H-M   'P 1'
#
loop_
_entity.id
_entity.type
_entity.pdbx_description
1 polymer ?
#
loop_
_entity_poly.entity_id
_entity_poly.type
_entity_poly.pdbx_seq_one_letter_code
_entity_poly.pdbx_strand_id
1 'polypeptide(L)'
;MYNRFAEKRRRYLREHKDGIYTGMLLTGKLDSHLKEVGESAQILFDRIVDEMKKAEGVTEKLKAENQMEWIGRMNSIRSRAEEIVLNDLIYN
;
A
#
# COMPACT_ATOMS: atom_id res chain seq x y z
N MET A 1 2.84 14.95 6.61
CA MET A 1 2.58 13.65 7.25
C MET A 1 2.66 12.53 6.21
N TYR A 2 3.24 11.42 6.57
CA TYR A 2 3.36 10.27 5.68
C TYR A 2 2.12 9.38 5.77
N ASN A 3 1.74 8.75 4.65
CA ASN A 3 0.71 7.71 4.70
C ASN A 3 1.30 6.40 5.26
N ARG A 4 0.47 5.37 5.43
CA ARG A 4 0.91 4.10 6.02
C ARG A 4 2.01 3.40 5.22
N PHE A 5 2.01 3.55 3.88
CA PHE A 5 3.04 2.95 3.03
C PHE A 5 4.38 3.65 3.20
N ALA A 6 4.37 4.99 3.28
CA ALA A 6 5.60 5.75 3.53
C ALA A 6 6.20 5.40 4.89
N GLU A 7 5.37 5.26 5.93
CA GLU A 7 5.83 4.85 7.26
C GLU A 7 6.43 3.44 7.26
N LYS A 8 5.81 2.50 6.53
CA LYS A 8 6.36 1.14 6.39
C LYS A 8 7.70 1.15 5.65
N ARG A 9 7.84 1.97 4.61
CA ARG A 9 9.10 2.12 3.88
C ARG A 9 10.18 2.70 4.78
N ARG A 10 9.87 3.73 5.56
CA ARG A 10 10.82 4.34 6.49
C ARG A 10 11.34 3.31 7.48
N ARG A 11 10.43 2.53 8.08
CA ARG A 11 10.78 1.49 9.03
C ARG A 11 11.66 0.42 8.38
N TYR A 12 11.28 -0.03 7.19
CA TYR A 12 12.04 -1.05 6.47
C TYR A 12 13.45 -0.58 6.18
N LEU A 13 13.61 0.64 5.67
CA LEU A 13 14.94 1.19 5.37
C LEU A 13 15.79 1.28 6.64
N ARG A 14 15.21 1.76 7.72
CA ARG A 14 15.93 1.91 9.00
C ARG A 14 16.36 0.56 9.57
N GLU A 15 15.53 -0.45 9.48
CA GLU A 15 15.79 -1.77 10.06
C GLU A 15 16.64 -2.68 9.18
N HIS A 16 16.51 -2.57 7.85
CA HIS A 16 17.13 -3.50 6.90
C HIS A 16 18.10 -2.87 5.91
N LYS A 17 18.04 -1.55 5.74
CA LYS A 17 18.87 -0.80 4.78
C LYS A 17 19.46 0.44 5.46
N ASP A 18 20.06 0.23 6.61
CA ASP A 18 20.56 1.31 7.47
C ASP A 18 21.48 2.29 6.73
N GLY A 19 22.39 1.79 5.91
CA GLY A 19 23.30 2.65 5.14
C GLY A 19 22.55 3.58 4.18
N ILE A 20 21.54 3.05 3.50
CA ILE A 20 20.71 3.85 2.58
C ILE A 20 19.89 4.86 3.37
N TYR A 21 19.29 4.43 4.48
CA TYR A 21 18.51 5.31 5.35
C TYR A 21 19.35 6.48 5.84
N THR A 22 20.51 6.20 6.41
CA THR A 22 21.40 7.21 6.94
C THR A 22 21.89 8.15 5.84
N GLY A 23 22.26 7.61 4.68
CA GLY A 23 22.70 8.42 3.54
C GLY A 23 21.63 9.40 3.07
N MET A 24 20.37 8.95 2.94
CA MET A 24 19.26 9.80 2.55
C MET A 24 18.94 10.85 3.63
N LEU A 25 19.04 10.45 4.90
CA LEU A 25 18.80 11.37 6.00
C LEU A 25 19.82 12.50 6.00
N LEU A 26 21.11 12.17 5.85
CA LEU A 26 22.19 13.15 5.86
C LEU A 26 22.17 14.07 4.64
N THR A 27 21.72 13.59 3.49
CA THR A 27 21.63 14.41 2.27
C THR A 27 20.32 15.16 2.12
N GLY A 28 19.40 15.01 3.08
CA GLY A 28 18.09 15.65 3.05
C GLY A 28 17.11 15.08 2.02
N LYS A 29 17.38 13.87 1.51
CA LYS A 29 16.56 13.24 0.47
C LYS A 29 15.52 12.26 0.99
N LEU A 30 15.55 11.94 2.30
CA LEU A 30 14.67 10.94 2.87
C LEU A 30 13.19 11.33 2.76
N ASP A 31 12.86 12.57 3.09
CA ASP A 31 11.48 13.05 3.08
C ASP A 31 10.84 12.92 1.69
N SER A 32 11.52 13.41 0.65
CA SER A 32 11.00 13.32 -0.72
C SER A 32 10.88 11.89 -1.20
N HIS A 33 11.84 11.03 -0.85
CA HIS A 33 11.78 9.61 -1.18
C HIS A 33 10.55 8.93 -0.57
N LEU A 34 10.31 9.18 0.72
CA LEU A 34 9.19 8.57 1.43
C LEU A 34 7.85 9.06 0.90
N LYS A 35 7.73 10.35 0.59
CA LYS A 35 6.51 10.90 -0.01
C LYS A 35 6.23 10.28 -1.38
N GLU A 36 7.25 10.20 -2.22
CA GLU A 36 7.13 9.62 -3.55
C GLU A 36 6.72 8.15 -3.50
N VAL A 37 7.40 7.35 -2.68
CA VAL A 37 7.07 5.94 -2.51
C VAL A 37 5.67 5.76 -1.94
N GLY A 38 5.31 6.57 -0.94
CA GLY A 38 3.98 6.51 -0.33
C GLY A 38 2.87 6.82 -1.32
N GLU A 39 3.05 7.85 -2.16
CA GLU A 39 2.07 8.20 -3.19
C GLU A 39 1.94 7.11 -4.25
N SER A 40 3.08 6.62 -4.75
CA SER A 40 3.10 5.55 -5.74
C SER A 40 2.44 4.28 -5.22
N ALA A 41 2.71 3.93 -3.96
CA ALA A 41 2.12 2.76 -3.32
C ALA A 41 0.61 2.92 -3.16
N GLN A 42 0.13 4.10 -2.78
CA GLN A 42 -1.31 4.34 -2.64
C GLN A 42 -2.02 4.24 -3.98
N ILE A 43 -1.45 4.83 -5.02
CA ILE A 43 -2.01 4.75 -6.38
C ILE A 43 -2.09 3.30 -6.85
N LEU A 44 -1.02 2.55 -6.66
CA LEU A 44 -0.99 1.13 -7.04
C LEU A 44 -2.02 0.32 -6.24
N PHE A 45 -2.10 0.56 -4.93
CA PHE A 45 -3.07 -0.11 -4.07
C PHE A 45 -4.51 0.12 -4.55
N ASP A 46 -4.87 1.37 -4.79
CA ASP A 46 -6.21 1.74 -5.23
C ASP A 46 -6.55 1.09 -6.56
N ARG A 47 -5.59 1.05 -7.49
CA ARG A 47 -5.78 0.40 -8.79
C ARG A 47 -6.00 -1.10 -8.65
N ILE A 48 -5.17 -1.78 -7.85
CA ILE A 48 -5.31 -3.22 -7.65
C ILE A 48 -6.63 -3.57 -6.99
N VAL A 49 -7.04 -2.80 -5.97
CA VAL A 49 -8.33 -2.99 -5.31
C VAL A 49 -9.47 -2.88 -6.33
N ASP A 50 -9.45 -1.83 -7.16
CA ASP A 50 -10.48 -1.61 -8.16
C ASP A 50 -10.54 -2.75 -9.18
N GLU A 51 -9.39 -3.19 -9.68
CA GLU A 51 -9.30 -4.30 -10.63
C GLU A 51 -9.81 -5.61 -10.02
N MET A 52 -9.46 -5.90 -8.77
CA MET A 52 -9.92 -7.11 -8.09
C MET A 52 -11.43 -7.07 -7.82
N LYS A 53 -11.96 -5.91 -7.45
CA LYS A 53 -13.40 -5.73 -7.26
C LYS A 53 -14.16 -6.10 -8.54
N LYS A 54 -13.70 -5.60 -9.68
CA LYS A 54 -14.31 -5.87 -10.97
C LYS A 54 -14.19 -7.35 -11.35
N ALA A 55 -13.02 -7.92 -11.18
CA ALA A 55 -12.77 -9.32 -11.52
C ALA A 55 -13.58 -10.30 -10.69
N GLU A 56 -13.81 -9.97 -9.40
CA GLU A 56 -14.51 -10.85 -8.46
C GLU A 56 -15.97 -10.50 -8.27
N GLY A 57 -16.49 -9.53 -9.01
CA GLY A 57 -17.90 -9.15 -8.95
C GLY A 57 -18.31 -8.50 -7.63
N VAL A 58 -17.39 -7.82 -6.95
CA VAL A 58 -17.67 -7.13 -5.70
C VAL A 58 -18.20 -5.74 -6.01
N THR A 59 -19.52 -5.58 -5.99
CA THR A 59 -20.21 -4.40 -6.50
C THR A 59 -21.03 -3.71 -5.41
N GLU A 60 -21.52 -2.52 -5.72
CA GLU A 60 -22.47 -1.82 -4.84
C GLU A 60 -23.79 -2.60 -4.72
N LYS A 61 -24.17 -3.34 -5.76
CA LYS A 61 -25.33 -4.23 -5.70
C LYS A 61 -25.13 -5.31 -4.67
N LEU A 62 -23.97 -5.96 -4.63
CA LEU A 62 -23.65 -6.96 -3.62
C LEU A 62 -23.70 -6.35 -2.22
N LYS A 63 -23.15 -5.15 -2.04
CA LYS A 63 -23.17 -4.43 -0.77
C LYS A 63 -24.60 -4.22 -0.27
N ALA A 64 -25.51 -3.84 -1.19
CA ALA A 64 -26.91 -3.60 -0.86
C ALA A 64 -27.65 -4.91 -0.53
N GLU A 65 -27.38 -5.98 -1.26
CA GLU A 65 -28.08 -7.27 -1.11
C GLU A 65 -27.54 -8.14 0.01
N ASN A 66 -26.21 -8.10 0.23
CA ASN A 66 -25.55 -8.92 1.23
C ASN A 66 -24.32 -8.22 1.78
N GLN A 67 -24.54 -7.33 2.74
CA GLN A 67 -23.49 -6.49 3.29
C GLN A 67 -22.37 -7.29 3.97
N MET A 68 -22.71 -8.36 4.66
CA MET A 68 -21.71 -9.18 5.35
C MET A 68 -20.76 -9.86 4.36
N GLU A 69 -21.30 -10.39 3.27
CA GLU A 69 -20.47 -10.98 2.21
C GLU A 69 -19.57 -9.91 1.55
N TRP A 70 -20.14 -8.72 1.29
CA TRP A 70 -19.39 -7.62 0.71
C TRP A 70 -18.21 -7.23 1.60
N ILE A 71 -18.44 -7.10 2.91
CA ILE A 71 -17.37 -6.75 3.87
C ILE A 71 -16.25 -7.80 3.84
N GLY A 72 -16.62 -9.09 3.90
CA GLY A 72 -15.64 -10.17 3.88
C GLY A 72 -14.81 -10.18 2.61
N ARG A 73 -15.46 -10.01 1.44
CA ARG A 73 -14.76 -9.96 0.16
C ARG A 73 -13.86 -8.74 0.05
N MET A 74 -14.31 -7.57 0.51
CA MET A 74 -13.50 -6.36 0.49
C MET A 74 -12.28 -6.47 1.41
N ASN A 75 -12.44 -7.07 2.58
CA ASN A 75 -11.31 -7.29 3.49
C ASN A 75 -10.26 -8.19 2.85
N SER A 76 -10.68 -9.26 2.16
CA SER A 76 -9.78 -10.15 1.43
C SER A 76 -9.05 -9.41 0.30
N ILE A 77 -9.78 -8.63 -0.48
CA ILE A 77 -9.21 -7.85 -1.59
C ILE A 77 -8.15 -6.86 -1.08
N ARG A 78 -8.48 -6.10 -0.04
CA ARG A 78 -7.55 -5.12 0.53
C ARG A 78 -6.29 -5.78 1.07
N SER A 79 -6.45 -6.92 1.74
CA SER A 79 -5.30 -7.66 2.28
C SER A 79 -4.37 -8.15 1.17
N ARG A 80 -4.92 -8.73 0.11
CA ARG A 80 -4.12 -9.20 -1.02
C ARG A 80 -3.46 -8.05 -1.78
N ALA A 81 -4.19 -6.96 -1.99
CA ALA A 81 -3.65 -5.77 -2.64
C ALA A 81 -2.49 -5.17 -1.84
N GLU A 82 -2.66 -5.07 -0.52
CA GLU A 82 -1.60 -4.55 0.35
C GLU A 82 -0.35 -5.42 0.29
N GLU A 83 -0.50 -6.74 0.31
CA GLU A 83 0.63 -7.66 0.20
C GLU A 83 1.41 -7.44 -1.10
N ILE A 84 0.71 -7.29 -2.22
CA ILE A 84 1.34 -7.02 -3.52
C ILE A 84 2.13 -5.70 -3.48
N VAL A 85 1.51 -4.64 -2.97
CA VAL A 85 2.15 -3.31 -2.89
C VAL A 85 3.39 -3.36 -1.99
N LEU A 86 3.28 -4.01 -0.83
CA LEU A 86 4.41 -4.12 0.11
C LEU A 86 5.59 -4.83 -0.54
N ASN A 87 5.34 -5.92 -1.25
CA ASN A 87 6.42 -6.67 -1.91
C ASN A 87 7.01 -5.91 -3.09
N ASP A 88 6.20 -5.20 -3.85
CA ASP A 88 6.66 -4.53 -5.07
C ASP A 88 7.38 -3.20 -4.79
N LEU A 89 6.91 -2.41 -3.83
CA LEU A 89 7.37 -1.03 -3.63
C LEU A 89 7.99 -0.75 -2.26
N ILE A 90 7.66 -1.53 -1.24
CA ILE A 90 8.05 -1.18 0.12
C ILE A 90 9.24 -2.00 0.62
N TYR A 91 9.22 -3.30 0.39
CA TYR A 91 10.22 -4.25 0.92
C TYR A 91 11.25 -4.71 -0.12
N ASN A 92 11.66 -3.81 -0.97
CA ASN A 92 12.67 -4.13 -1.99
C ASN A 92 13.99 -3.39 -1.80
#